data_3f013fcb7eba3b330df74d3bf866cf1e
#
_entry.id   3f013fcb7eba3b330df74d3bf866cf1e
#
_cell.length_a   1.000
_cell.length_b   1.000
_cell.length_c   1.000
_cell.angle_alpha   90.00
_cell.angle_beta   90.00
_cell.angle_gamma   90.00
#
_symmetry.space_group_name_H-M   'P 1'
#
loop_
_entity.id
_entity.type
_entity.pdbx_description
1 polymer ?
#
loop_
_entity_poly.entity_id
_entity_poly.type
_entity_poly.pdbx_seq_one_letter_code
_entity_poly.pdbx_strand_id
1 'polypeptide(L)'
;MNMNKFWQSKLAIAMACAFFGTVLAQGSVSEASTLYPGMGKKPARSWHKADTPSKSEATATKKTSSWKGNNAGSTQNTGNTAGKSTAGKTSGSWQQQNEGASLIRVGLAESVASARITSRFDYNIYNSANTQVLGEFHSSIVANLTVDKGTIAINGQNTGCTEVIISSVATSEGEQVNYNNTNYRGKIVVTCYSNALTVVNYVNLDDYVKGVLPAEMSPSWPGEALKAQAVAARTFALYTKANGQHRGRGYDVCDSTHCQSYGGLGAESSTSNQAATATSGEIMQYNGRAIYAPFHASSGGATENSEDVWGTYLPYLRSVKDDDSKSPYHNWSVRFTVAQVEKLLNAASKGVGTLKSISMEPIASSQSVTARTPSGRVYGVKFVGTTGTTILTGEKARQIFGLKSAMISVRTEKKLVLPTSNKPASDKGNTKSNTASKNKGKLDKQPVAMTGNDMRVSGIEAVIFDGHGFGHGLGMSQYGAKAMAEAGNSYDAILLHYYTGVDLRKIY
;
A
#
# COMPACT_ATOMS: atom_id res chain seq x y z
N MET A 1 1.34 -31.44 -6.45
CA MET A 1 0.58 -30.50 -5.62
C MET A 1 0.59 -29.15 -6.34
N ASN A 2 -0.55 -28.62 -6.75
CA ASN A 2 -0.65 -27.62 -7.82
C ASN A 2 -0.21 -26.22 -7.33
N MET A 3 0.92 -25.70 -7.82
CA MET A 3 1.51 -24.39 -7.45
C MET A 3 0.52 -23.23 -7.54
N ASN A 4 -0.45 -23.28 -8.45
CA ASN A 4 -1.51 -22.27 -8.60
C ASN A 4 -2.43 -22.12 -7.38
N LYS A 5 -2.71 -23.21 -6.64
CA LYS A 5 -3.53 -23.14 -5.40
C LYS A 5 -2.75 -22.54 -4.22
N PHE A 6 -1.43 -22.73 -4.18
CA PHE A 6 -0.58 -22.16 -3.14
C PHE A 6 -0.45 -20.64 -3.27
N TRP A 7 -0.33 -20.12 -4.51
CA TRP A 7 -0.28 -18.69 -4.77
C TRP A 7 -1.62 -17.99 -4.56
N GLN A 8 -2.72 -18.61 -4.97
CA GLN A 8 -4.06 -18.05 -4.70
C GLN A 8 -4.36 -17.98 -3.19
N SER A 9 -3.88 -18.94 -2.39
CA SER A 9 -4.08 -18.91 -0.94
C SER A 9 -3.18 -17.88 -0.24
N LYS A 10 -1.94 -17.68 -0.67
CA LYS A 10 -1.06 -16.66 -0.08
C LYS A 10 -1.44 -15.24 -0.50
N LEU A 11 -1.88 -15.03 -1.75
CA LEU A 11 -2.43 -13.75 -2.17
C LEU A 11 -3.75 -13.43 -1.44
N ALA A 12 -4.59 -14.44 -1.20
CA ALA A 12 -5.81 -14.30 -0.39
C ALA A 12 -5.50 -14.07 1.10
N ILE A 13 -4.41 -14.64 1.64
CA ILE A 13 -3.97 -14.42 3.04
C ILE A 13 -3.32 -13.04 3.20
N ALA A 14 -2.51 -12.58 2.26
CA ALA A 14 -2.00 -11.22 2.26
C ALA A 14 -3.13 -10.19 2.14
N MET A 15 -4.18 -10.49 1.36
CA MET A 15 -5.41 -9.68 1.29
C MET A 15 -6.28 -9.78 2.55
N ALA A 16 -6.31 -10.91 3.25
CA ALA A 16 -7.08 -11.10 4.49
C ALA A 16 -6.40 -10.46 5.71
N CYS A 17 -5.07 -10.44 5.77
CA CYS A 17 -4.35 -9.78 6.86
C CYS A 17 -4.46 -8.24 6.82
N ALA A 18 -4.71 -7.63 5.65
CA ALA A 18 -5.07 -6.21 5.56
C ALA A 18 -6.43 -5.88 6.22
N PHE A 19 -7.25 -6.90 6.51
CA PHE A 19 -8.58 -6.74 7.10
C PHE A 19 -8.63 -6.76 8.64
N PHE A 20 -7.61 -7.29 9.33
CA PHE A 20 -7.66 -7.50 10.78
C PHE A 20 -6.65 -6.69 11.61
N GLY A 21 -5.76 -5.92 10.98
CA GLY A 21 -4.64 -5.24 11.63
C GLY A 21 -4.84 -3.78 12.07
N THR A 22 -6.01 -3.17 11.89
CA THR A 22 -6.24 -1.75 12.22
C THR A 22 -7.50 -1.51 13.04
N VAL A 23 -7.64 -2.17 14.17
CA VAL A 23 -8.47 -1.69 15.27
C VAL A 23 -7.52 -1.31 16.40
N LEU A 24 -7.47 -0.01 16.71
CA LEU A 24 -6.71 0.70 17.72
C LEU A 24 -5.43 1.43 17.21
N ALA A 25 -5.64 2.50 16.44
CA ALA A 25 -4.85 3.72 16.56
C ALA A 25 -5.77 4.90 16.22
N GLN A 26 -6.27 5.56 17.24
CA GLN A 26 -6.85 6.90 17.13
C GLN A 26 -5.68 7.86 16.84
N GLY A 27 -5.49 8.20 15.58
CA GLY A 27 -4.62 9.26 15.11
C GLY A 27 -5.49 10.30 14.41
N SER A 28 -5.49 11.51 14.92
CA SER A 28 -6.23 12.64 14.40
C SER A 28 -5.74 13.08 13.02
N VAL A 29 -6.60 13.72 12.24
CA VAL A 29 -6.41 14.24 10.87
C VAL A 29 -5.24 15.26 10.72
N SER A 30 -4.45 15.50 11.77
CA SER A 30 -3.26 16.36 11.75
C SER A 30 -1.98 15.71 11.20
N GLU A 31 -1.93 14.39 10.99
CA GLU A 31 -0.70 13.69 10.57
C GLU A 31 -0.35 13.86 9.09
N ALA A 32 -1.32 14.16 8.22
CA ALA A 32 -1.02 14.38 6.79
C ALA A 32 -0.15 15.63 6.55
N SER A 33 -0.20 16.63 7.44
CA SER A 33 0.60 17.85 7.33
C SER A 33 2.04 17.69 7.83
N THR A 34 2.31 16.68 8.66
CA THR A 34 3.66 16.38 9.17
C THR A 34 4.50 15.52 8.22
N LEU A 35 3.87 14.84 7.25
CA LEU A 35 4.57 14.06 6.23
C LEU A 35 5.29 14.91 5.16
N TYR A 36 5.00 16.21 5.07
CA TYR A 36 5.56 17.10 4.06
C TYR A 36 6.03 18.44 4.63
N PRO A 37 7.09 18.46 5.46
CA PRO A 37 7.65 19.74 5.95
C PRO A 37 8.29 20.49 4.79
N GLY A 38 7.70 21.62 4.41
CA GLY A 38 8.24 22.53 3.39
C GLY A 38 7.34 22.91 2.22
N MET A 39 6.12 22.36 2.13
CA MET A 39 5.16 22.77 1.09
C MET A 39 4.11 23.74 1.66
N GLY A 40 4.37 25.03 1.48
CA GLY A 40 3.44 26.09 1.85
C GLY A 40 2.14 26.00 1.06
N LYS A 41 1.00 26.28 1.70
CA LYS A 41 -0.30 26.45 1.06
C LYS A 41 -0.22 27.58 0.03
N LYS A 42 -0.47 27.29 -1.26
CA LYS A 42 -0.63 28.33 -2.27
C LYS A 42 -2.00 28.99 -2.11
N PRO A 43 -2.08 30.34 -2.25
CA PRO A 43 -3.37 31.05 -2.25
C PRO A 43 -4.19 30.67 -3.49
N ALA A 44 -5.50 30.62 -3.34
CA ALA A 44 -6.47 30.34 -4.40
C ALA A 44 -6.31 31.31 -5.57
N ARG A 45 -6.08 30.79 -6.77
CA ARG A 45 -6.14 31.57 -8.01
C ARG A 45 -7.52 31.42 -8.65
N SER A 46 -8.16 32.56 -8.89
CA SER A 46 -9.38 32.68 -9.66
C SER A 46 -9.11 32.32 -11.13
N TRP A 47 -9.95 31.43 -11.71
CA TRP A 47 -9.91 31.07 -13.12
C TRP A 47 -10.58 32.19 -13.94
N HIS A 48 -9.82 32.93 -14.73
CA HIS A 48 -10.31 33.67 -15.88
C HIS A 48 -10.06 32.86 -17.15
N LYS A 49 -11.03 32.99 -18.09
CA LYS A 49 -11.11 32.28 -19.37
C LYS A 49 -9.79 32.32 -20.16
N ALA A 50 -9.50 31.20 -20.82
CA ALA A 50 -8.39 31.04 -21.75
C ALA A 50 -8.63 31.91 -23.00
N ASP A 51 -7.67 32.81 -23.29
CA ASP A 51 -7.52 33.46 -24.58
C ASP A 51 -6.57 32.63 -25.45
N THR A 52 -6.94 32.46 -26.71
CA THR A 52 -6.18 31.78 -27.77
C THR A 52 -4.92 32.55 -28.15
N PRO A 53 -3.75 31.92 -28.35
CA PRO A 53 -2.56 32.63 -28.81
C PRO A 53 -2.54 32.80 -30.31
N SER A 54 -2.35 34.06 -30.74
CA SER A 54 -2.02 34.44 -32.10
C SER A 54 -0.54 34.13 -32.42
N LYS A 55 -0.31 33.69 -33.66
CA LYS A 55 1.03 33.46 -34.25
C LYS A 55 1.79 34.81 -34.38
N SER A 56 3.06 34.85 -33.93
CA SER A 56 4.05 35.78 -34.44
C SER A 56 5.42 35.11 -34.53
N GLU A 57 6.04 35.30 -35.69
CA GLU A 57 7.32 34.78 -36.10
C GLU A 57 8.46 35.35 -35.26
N ALA A 58 9.46 34.52 -34.95
CA ALA A 58 10.70 34.98 -34.32
C ALA A 58 11.92 34.59 -35.16
N THR A 59 12.62 35.59 -35.57
CA THR A 59 13.91 35.61 -36.24
C THR A 59 15.06 35.13 -35.36
N ALA A 60 15.90 34.24 -35.93
CA ALA A 60 17.10 33.72 -35.26
C ALA A 60 18.26 34.72 -35.33
N THR A 61 18.96 34.89 -34.21
CA THR A 61 20.32 35.46 -34.17
C THR A 61 21.25 34.53 -33.39
N LYS A 62 22.22 33.97 -34.12
CA LYS A 62 23.38 33.25 -33.57
C LYS A 62 24.34 34.28 -32.91
N LYS A 63 24.82 33.96 -31.71
CA LYS A 63 26.08 34.47 -31.18
C LYS A 63 26.94 33.33 -30.68
N THR A 64 28.03 33.12 -31.38
CA THR A 64 29.19 32.31 -31.03
C THR A 64 30.09 33.06 -30.08
N SER A 65 30.55 32.44 -29.00
CA SER A 65 31.74 32.88 -28.29
C SER A 65 32.62 31.70 -27.90
N SER A 66 33.79 31.70 -28.51
CA SER A 66 34.91 30.79 -28.33
C SER A 66 35.64 31.08 -27.02
N TRP A 67 36.05 30.05 -26.27
CA TRP A 67 37.10 30.18 -25.26
C TRP A 67 38.23 29.19 -25.60
N LYS A 68 39.44 29.78 -25.74
CA LYS A 68 40.71 29.11 -25.98
C LYS A 68 41.28 28.56 -24.68
N GLY A 69 41.89 27.37 -24.78
CA GLY A 69 42.68 26.77 -23.70
C GLY A 69 44.03 27.44 -23.56
N ASN A 70 44.64 27.23 -22.39
CA ASN A 70 46.07 27.38 -22.19
C ASN A 70 46.60 26.18 -21.35
N ASN A 71 47.52 25.46 -21.95
CA ASN A 71 48.42 24.51 -21.34
C ASN A 71 49.62 25.22 -20.72
N ALA A 72 50.13 24.68 -19.61
CA ALA A 72 51.52 24.55 -19.18
C ALA A 72 51.55 24.43 -17.64
N GLY A 73 52.28 23.61 -16.99
CA GLY A 73 53.45 22.82 -17.28
C GLY A 73 53.88 22.12 -15.99
N SER A 74 54.63 21.03 -16.20
CA SER A 74 55.16 20.13 -15.22
C SER A 74 56.11 20.76 -14.17
N THR A 75 56.19 20.19 -12.96
CA THR A 75 57.49 19.89 -12.31
C THR A 75 57.32 18.81 -11.25
N GLN A 76 58.14 17.77 -11.37
CA GLN A 76 58.43 16.75 -10.36
C GLN A 76 59.15 17.37 -9.17
N ASN A 77 58.86 16.90 -7.97
CA ASN A 77 59.88 16.89 -6.93
C ASN A 77 59.69 15.71 -5.98
N THR A 78 60.70 14.90 -5.89
CA THR A 78 60.94 13.76 -4.99
C THR A 78 61.31 14.25 -3.61
N GLY A 79 60.78 13.67 -2.55
CA GLY A 79 61.18 13.95 -1.18
C GLY A 79 60.62 12.90 -0.20
N ASN A 80 61.44 11.90 0.06
CA ASN A 80 61.27 10.86 1.08
C ASN A 80 61.45 11.48 2.49
N THR A 81 60.48 11.36 3.38
CA THR A 81 60.75 11.38 4.84
C THR A 81 59.72 10.54 5.56
N ALA A 82 60.18 9.50 6.24
CA ALA A 82 59.43 8.64 7.11
C ALA A 82 58.99 9.39 8.37
N GLY A 83 57.69 9.55 8.54
CA GLY A 83 57.08 10.02 9.78
C GLY A 83 56.16 8.93 10.30
N LYS A 84 56.51 8.31 11.42
CA LYS A 84 55.61 7.47 12.24
C LYS A 84 54.42 8.30 12.68
N SER A 85 53.24 8.10 12.14
CA SER A 85 51.98 8.56 12.73
C SER A 85 51.26 7.37 13.34
N THR A 86 51.12 7.39 14.63
CA THR A 86 50.19 6.55 15.41
C THR A 86 48.81 6.69 14.87
N ALA A 87 48.35 5.65 14.17
CA ALA A 87 46.95 5.57 13.74
C ALA A 87 46.05 5.40 14.97
N GLY A 88 45.45 6.51 15.40
CA GLY A 88 44.26 6.48 16.23
C GLY A 88 43.13 5.84 15.41
N LYS A 89 42.83 4.58 15.70
CA LYS A 89 41.61 3.92 15.22
C LYS A 89 40.41 4.60 15.89
N THR A 90 39.78 5.57 15.21
CA THR A 90 38.41 5.95 15.53
C THR A 90 37.55 4.75 15.11
N SER A 91 37.04 4.03 16.09
CA SER A 91 36.02 3.01 15.90
C SER A 91 34.71 3.77 15.54
N GLY A 92 34.53 4.05 14.25
CA GLY A 92 33.21 4.39 13.74
C GLY A 92 32.27 3.22 14.01
N SER A 93 31.07 3.51 14.55
CA SER A 93 30.08 2.46 14.76
C SER A 93 29.88 1.70 13.45
N TRP A 94 29.57 0.41 13.55
CA TRP A 94 29.26 -0.44 12.38
C TRP A 94 28.23 0.21 11.45
N GLN A 95 27.28 0.96 11.99
CA GLN A 95 26.29 1.76 11.28
C GLN A 95 26.92 2.79 10.32
N GLN A 96 28.00 3.48 10.72
CA GLN A 96 28.67 4.49 9.88
C GLN A 96 29.47 3.90 8.71
N GLN A 97 29.93 2.64 8.81
CA GLN A 97 30.74 2.02 7.76
C GLN A 97 29.91 1.45 6.60
N ASN A 98 28.58 1.24 6.79
CA ASN A 98 27.69 0.62 5.80
C ASN A 98 26.54 1.52 5.32
N GLU A 99 26.49 2.79 5.72
CA GLU A 99 25.48 3.75 5.28
C GLU A 99 25.75 4.35 3.89
N GLY A 100 26.18 3.52 2.94
CA GLY A 100 26.15 3.88 1.53
C GLY A 100 24.69 4.03 1.03
N ALA A 101 24.48 4.72 -0.08
CA ALA A 101 23.15 4.92 -0.70
C ALA A 101 22.39 3.61 -0.97
N SER A 102 23.07 2.47 -0.87
CA SER A 102 22.57 1.14 -1.20
C SER A 102 22.04 0.30 -0.03
N LEU A 103 22.09 0.78 1.24
CA LEU A 103 21.57 0.02 2.39
C LEU A 103 20.15 0.49 2.75
N ILE A 104 19.25 -0.46 3.02
CA ILE A 104 17.91 -0.22 3.56
C ILE A 104 17.71 -1.05 4.83
N ARG A 105 17.03 -0.48 5.83
CA ARG A 105 16.67 -1.13 7.09
C ARG A 105 15.18 -1.47 7.04
N VAL A 106 14.85 -2.75 7.12
CA VAL A 106 13.47 -3.25 7.03
C VAL A 106 13.03 -3.76 8.39
N GLY A 107 12.03 -3.13 8.99
CA GLY A 107 11.42 -3.58 10.24
C GLY A 107 10.61 -4.85 10.01
N LEU A 108 11.02 -5.96 10.62
CA LEU A 108 10.37 -7.27 10.52
C LEU A 108 9.42 -7.55 11.68
N ALA A 109 9.74 -7.02 12.86
CA ALA A 109 8.87 -7.12 14.05
C ALA A 109 9.18 -6.02 15.05
N GLU A 110 8.15 -5.56 15.74
CA GLU A 110 8.24 -4.60 16.83
C GLU A 110 7.57 -5.15 18.10
N SER A 111 8.13 -4.79 19.25
CA SER A 111 7.56 -5.10 20.57
C SER A 111 7.30 -6.60 20.80
N VAL A 112 8.20 -7.47 20.29
CA VAL A 112 8.09 -8.91 20.50
C VAL A 112 8.89 -9.35 21.74
N ALA A 113 8.40 -10.40 22.43
CA ALA A 113 9.06 -10.93 23.63
C ALA A 113 10.30 -11.78 23.29
N SER A 114 10.36 -12.34 22.08
CA SER A 114 11.46 -13.21 21.65
C SER A 114 11.65 -13.16 20.16
N ALA A 115 12.87 -13.50 19.71
CA ALA A 115 13.20 -13.67 18.31
C ALA A 115 13.94 -15.01 18.11
N ARG A 116 13.42 -15.83 17.19
CA ARG A 116 14.03 -17.10 16.81
C ARG A 116 14.87 -16.90 15.56
N ILE A 117 16.17 -17.05 15.72
CA ILE A 117 17.17 -16.87 14.68
C ILE A 117 17.81 -18.21 14.32
N THR A 118 18.05 -18.43 13.05
CA THR A 118 18.86 -19.54 12.52
C THR A 118 19.47 -19.13 11.18
N SER A 119 20.27 -19.98 10.57
CA SER A 119 20.78 -19.80 9.20
C SER A 119 21.04 -21.17 8.58
N ARG A 120 21.03 -21.24 7.24
CA ARG A 120 21.50 -22.43 6.49
C ARG A 120 23.03 -22.53 6.47
N PHE A 121 23.74 -21.48 6.88
CA PHE A 121 25.18 -21.39 7.02
C PHE A 121 25.54 -21.17 8.48
N ASP A 122 26.80 -21.36 8.83
CA ASP A 122 27.30 -20.95 10.13
C ASP A 122 27.13 -19.45 10.30
N TYR A 123 26.79 -19.01 11.51
CA TYR A 123 26.51 -17.62 11.77
C TYR A 123 26.96 -17.20 13.18
N ASN A 124 27.24 -15.92 13.31
CA ASN A 124 27.68 -15.33 14.55
C ASN A 124 26.73 -14.22 15.01
N ILE A 125 26.68 -14.04 16.30
CA ILE A 125 26.01 -12.91 16.95
C ILE A 125 27.07 -12.02 17.58
N TYR A 126 27.05 -10.75 17.21
CA TYR A 126 28.01 -9.75 17.64
C TYR A 126 27.35 -8.68 18.50
N ASN A 127 28.16 -7.97 19.29
CA ASN A 127 27.72 -6.73 19.94
C ASN A 127 27.44 -5.64 18.89
N SER A 128 26.78 -4.54 19.27
CA SER A 128 26.41 -3.43 18.39
C SER A 128 27.59 -2.76 17.67
N ALA A 129 28.78 -2.80 18.28
CA ALA A 129 29.99 -2.29 17.65
C ALA A 129 30.60 -3.26 16.61
N ASN A 130 30.08 -4.48 16.48
CA ASN A 130 30.60 -5.57 15.66
C ASN A 130 32.09 -5.92 15.98
N THR A 131 32.45 -5.78 17.26
CA THR A 131 33.85 -5.99 17.71
C THR A 131 34.02 -7.22 18.57
N GLN A 132 32.92 -7.76 19.14
CA GLN A 132 32.96 -8.93 20.02
C GLN A 132 31.93 -9.94 19.55
N VAL A 133 32.32 -11.19 19.42
CA VAL A 133 31.42 -12.34 19.21
C VAL A 133 30.75 -12.69 20.54
N LEU A 134 29.44 -12.66 20.59
CA LEU A 134 28.62 -13.03 21.76
C LEU A 134 28.12 -14.49 21.67
N GLY A 135 28.14 -15.07 20.45
CA GLY A 135 27.78 -16.46 20.24
C GLY A 135 28.11 -16.90 18.82
N GLU A 136 28.60 -18.13 18.70
CA GLU A 136 28.89 -18.80 17.42
C GLU A 136 27.95 -19.98 17.27
N PHE A 137 27.34 -20.12 16.07
CA PHE A 137 26.35 -21.14 15.81
C PHE A 137 26.61 -21.82 14.49
N HIS A 138 26.62 -23.16 14.51
CA HIS A 138 26.66 -23.95 13.29
C HIS A 138 25.32 -23.84 12.53
N SER A 139 25.37 -24.15 11.25
CA SER A 139 24.21 -24.12 10.38
C SER A 139 23.00 -24.85 11.00
N SER A 140 21.82 -24.29 10.83
CA SER A 140 20.54 -24.81 11.34
C SER A 140 20.37 -24.85 12.87
N ILE A 141 21.40 -24.55 13.66
CA ILE A 141 21.25 -24.40 15.11
C ILE A 141 20.47 -23.12 15.40
N VAL A 142 19.59 -23.18 16.39
CA VAL A 142 18.70 -22.06 16.74
C VAL A 142 19.31 -21.24 17.85
N ALA A 143 19.39 -19.93 17.65
CA ALA A 143 19.56 -18.94 18.71
C ALA A 143 18.18 -18.34 19.06
N ASN A 144 17.76 -18.50 20.31
CA ASN A 144 16.57 -17.85 20.85
C ASN A 144 17.00 -16.59 21.57
N LEU A 145 16.62 -15.43 21.06
CA LEU A 145 16.87 -14.14 21.70
C LEU A 145 15.64 -13.77 22.53
N THR A 146 15.88 -13.38 23.77
CA THR A 146 14.83 -12.94 24.72
C THR A 146 15.31 -11.69 25.45
N VAL A 147 14.41 -11.05 26.20
CA VAL A 147 14.78 -9.95 27.08
C VAL A 147 15.08 -10.47 28.47
N ASP A 148 16.21 -10.05 29.04
CA ASP A 148 16.56 -10.25 30.43
C ASP A 148 17.11 -8.95 31.05
N LYS A 149 16.43 -8.43 32.07
CA LYS A 149 16.80 -7.19 32.77
C LYS A 149 17.08 -5.99 31.88
N GLY A 150 16.26 -5.82 30.79
CA GLY A 150 16.40 -4.71 29.86
C GLY A 150 17.51 -4.88 28.81
N THR A 151 18.15 -6.02 28.74
CA THR A 151 19.18 -6.39 27.75
C THR A 151 18.78 -7.66 27.02
N ILE A 152 19.53 -8.05 25.99
CA ILE A 152 19.27 -9.24 25.19
C ILE A 152 19.96 -10.46 25.84
N ALA A 153 19.20 -11.53 25.99
CA ALA A 153 19.75 -12.83 26.36
C ALA A 153 19.73 -13.77 25.13
N ILE A 154 20.78 -14.54 24.91
CA ILE A 154 20.92 -15.57 23.88
C ILE A 154 20.85 -16.94 24.54
N ASN A 155 19.84 -17.76 24.21
CA ASN A 155 19.60 -19.08 24.80
C ASN A 155 19.63 -19.05 26.36
N GLY A 156 19.09 -17.98 26.96
CA GLY A 156 19.02 -17.77 28.41
C GLY A 156 20.26 -17.13 29.02
N GLN A 157 21.35 -16.94 28.27
CA GLN A 157 22.54 -16.20 28.74
C GLN A 157 22.43 -14.72 28.45
N ASN A 158 22.43 -13.89 29.49
CA ASN A 158 22.41 -12.44 29.34
C ASN A 158 23.71 -11.93 28.71
N THR A 159 23.59 -11.12 27.65
CA THR A 159 24.74 -10.56 26.93
C THR A 159 25.22 -9.21 27.45
N GLY A 160 24.45 -8.55 28.31
CA GLY A 160 24.66 -7.17 28.71
C GLY A 160 24.43 -6.12 27.60
N CYS A 161 24.02 -6.54 26.40
CA CYS A 161 23.81 -5.67 25.25
C CYS A 161 22.32 -5.35 25.06
N THR A 162 22.04 -4.11 24.68
CA THR A 162 20.70 -3.70 24.21
C THR A 162 20.52 -3.83 22.70
N GLU A 163 21.61 -4.10 21.96
CA GLU A 163 21.59 -4.32 20.53
C GLU A 163 22.61 -5.39 20.15
N VAL A 164 22.21 -6.31 19.26
CA VAL A 164 23.07 -7.36 18.72
C VAL A 164 22.90 -7.45 17.20
N ILE A 165 23.98 -7.84 16.52
CA ILE A 165 24.03 -8.01 15.06
C ILE A 165 24.24 -9.48 14.75
N ILE A 166 23.38 -10.04 13.93
CA ILE A 166 23.44 -11.42 13.45
C ILE A 166 23.89 -11.44 12.00
N SER A 167 24.95 -12.15 11.70
CA SER A 167 25.56 -12.26 10.37
C SER A 167 25.97 -13.69 10.11
N SER A 168 25.57 -14.25 8.96
CA SER A 168 26.09 -15.55 8.53
C SER A 168 27.47 -15.40 7.89
N VAL A 169 28.19 -16.55 7.77
CA VAL A 169 29.38 -16.60 6.96
C VAL A 169 29.01 -16.24 5.52
N ALA A 170 29.78 -15.31 4.94
CA ALA A 170 29.58 -14.88 3.57
C ALA A 170 29.90 -16.01 2.59
N THR A 171 28.97 -16.28 1.69
CA THR A 171 29.10 -17.26 0.60
C THR A 171 28.96 -16.56 -0.75
N SER A 172 29.14 -17.33 -1.85
CA SER A 172 28.83 -16.82 -3.20
C SER A 172 27.38 -16.36 -3.36
N GLU A 173 26.47 -16.84 -2.50
CA GLU A 173 25.06 -16.42 -2.45
C GLU A 173 24.82 -15.20 -1.55
N GLY A 174 25.88 -14.66 -0.93
CA GLY A 174 25.82 -13.58 0.05
C GLY A 174 25.47 -14.04 1.46
N GLU A 175 25.40 -13.08 2.40
CA GLU A 175 24.95 -13.33 3.77
C GLU A 175 23.45 -13.63 3.80
N GLN A 176 23.04 -14.62 4.59
CA GLN A 176 21.64 -15.03 4.74
C GLN A 176 21.33 -15.42 6.18
N VAL A 177 20.31 -14.81 6.76
CA VAL A 177 19.85 -15.10 8.12
C VAL A 177 18.37 -15.44 8.08
N ASN A 178 17.94 -16.41 8.88
CA ASN A 178 16.55 -16.78 9.04
C ASN A 178 16.00 -16.17 10.34
N TYR A 179 14.87 -15.50 10.21
CA TYR A 179 14.04 -15.05 11.33
C TYR A 179 12.64 -15.64 11.18
N ASN A 180 12.16 -16.33 12.21
CA ASN A 180 10.84 -16.95 12.25
C ASN A 180 10.46 -17.74 10.98
N ASN A 181 11.37 -18.62 10.52
CA ASN A 181 11.25 -19.47 9.34
C ASN A 181 11.24 -18.74 7.98
N THR A 182 11.53 -17.43 7.95
CA THR A 182 11.76 -16.69 6.71
C THR A 182 13.23 -16.37 6.55
N ASN A 183 13.80 -16.68 5.39
CA ASN A 183 15.18 -16.35 5.06
C ASN A 183 15.26 -14.93 4.49
N TYR A 184 16.26 -14.19 4.93
CA TYR A 184 16.53 -12.82 4.50
C TYR A 184 17.98 -12.71 4.03
N ARG A 185 18.23 -11.93 2.98
CA ARG A 185 19.57 -11.51 2.58
C ARG A 185 20.10 -10.48 3.57
N GLY A 186 21.43 -10.38 3.68
CA GLY A 186 22.08 -9.44 4.59
C GLY A 186 22.01 -9.88 6.04
N LYS A 187 21.96 -8.91 6.94
CA LYS A 187 22.07 -9.11 8.41
C LYS A 187 20.74 -8.87 9.11
N ILE A 188 20.59 -9.47 10.28
CA ILE A 188 19.52 -9.13 11.21
C ILE A 188 20.12 -8.37 12.39
N VAL A 189 19.52 -7.24 12.73
CA VAL A 189 19.81 -6.47 13.94
C VAL A 189 18.64 -6.59 14.88
N VAL A 190 18.90 -6.93 16.13
CA VAL A 190 17.87 -7.02 17.17
C VAL A 190 18.21 -5.99 18.25
N THR A 191 17.25 -5.10 18.54
CA THR A 191 17.37 -4.12 19.60
C THR A 191 16.38 -4.39 20.71
N CYS A 192 16.78 -4.19 21.96
CA CYS A 192 15.94 -4.23 23.14
C CYS A 192 15.64 -2.81 23.59
N TYR A 193 14.37 -2.44 23.56
CA TYR A 193 13.89 -1.16 24.05
C TYR A 193 12.57 -1.34 24.83
N SER A 194 12.42 -0.66 25.96
CA SER A 194 11.23 -0.77 26.81
C SER A 194 10.85 -2.23 27.13
N ASN A 195 11.84 -3.07 27.40
CA ASN A 195 11.67 -4.49 27.73
C ASN A 195 11.00 -5.34 26.63
N ALA A 196 11.18 -4.96 25.36
CA ALA A 196 10.71 -5.68 24.18
C ALA A 196 11.76 -5.64 23.07
N LEU A 197 11.71 -6.61 22.15
CA LEU A 197 12.63 -6.70 21.03
C LEU A 197 12.01 -6.07 19.77
N THR A 198 12.86 -5.36 19.02
CA THR A 198 12.61 -4.95 17.64
C THR A 198 13.59 -5.68 16.74
N VAL A 199 13.10 -6.30 15.68
CA VAL A 199 13.90 -7.09 14.73
C VAL A 199 13.93 -6.38 13.39
N VAL A 200 15.12 -6.09 12.88
CA VAL A 200 15.33 -5.30 11.66
C VAL A 200 16.28 -6.04 10.72
N ASN A 201 15.91 -6.15 9.45
CA ASN A 201 16.80 -6.67 8.41
C ASN A 201 17.57 -5.52 7.76
N TYR A 202 18.90 -5.61 7.80
CA TYR A 202 19.82 -4.69 7.12
C TYR A 202 20.26 -5.34 5.82
N VAL A 203 19.81 -4.80 4.70
CA VAL A 203 19.94 -5.42 3.38
C VAL A 203 20.32 -4.41 2.31
N ASN A 204 21.03 -4.83 1.28
CA ASN A 204 21.27 -4.01 0.10
C ASN A 204 19.92 -3.67 -0.57
N LEU A 205 19.78 -2.43 -1.07
CA LEU A 205 18.53 -1.92 -1.63
C LEU A 205 18.05 -2.74 -2.85
N ASP A 206 18.95 -3.21 -3.71
CA ASP A 206 18.57 -4.07 -4.84
C ASP A 206 18.14 -5.47 -4.38
N ASP A 207 18.78 -6.02 -3.34
CA ASP A 207 18.36 -7.28 -2.72
C ASP A 207 17.01 -7.14 -1.98
N TYR A 208 16.74 -5.98 -1.37
CA TYR A 208 15.41 -5.66 -0.86
C TYR A 208 14.37 -5.69 -1.98
N VAL A 209 14.65 -5.04 -3.12
CA VAL A 209 13.74 -5.03 -4.28
C VAL A 209 13.46 -6.44 -4.80
N LYS A 210 14.45 -7.35 -4.82
CA LYS A 210 14.24 -8.77 -5.19
C LYS A 210 13.23 -9.47 -4.29
N GLY A 211 13.22 -9.14 -2.99
CA GLY A 211 12.26 -9.68 -2.02
C GLY A 211 10.89 -9.01 -2.03
N VAL A 212 10.78 -7.77 -2.55
CA VAL A 212 9.53 -7.02 -2.71
C VAL A 212 8.81 -7.41 -4.00
N LEU A 213 9.53 -7.45 -5.11
CA LEU A 213 8.96 -7.54 -6.45
C LEU A 213 8.00 -8.73 -6.65
N PRO A 214 8.33 -9.98 -6.24
CA PRO A 214 7.40 -11.10 -6.38
C PRO A 214 6.20 -11.05 -5.41
N ALA A 215 6.30 -10.28 -4.33
CA ALA A 215 5.19 -10.09 -3.41
C ALA A 215 4.17 -9.07 -3.93
N GLU A 216 4.61 -8.14 -4.80
CA GLU A 216 3.77 -7.09 -5.40
C GLU A 216 3.24 -7.48 -6.79
N MET A 217 4.08 -8.10 -7.63
CA MET A 217 3.69 -8.54 -8.98
C MET A 217 4.02 -10.02 -9.20
N SER A 218 3.16 -10.73 -9.96
CA SER A 218 3.45 -12.11 -10.33
C SER A 218 4.72 -12.20 -11.19
N PRO A 219 5.67 -13.08 -10.82
CA PRO A 219 6.89 -13.31 -11.61
C PRO A 219 6.66 -13.78 -13.05
N SER A 220 5.44 -14.22 -13.38
CA SER A 220 5.04 -14.62 -14.74
C SER A 220 4.59 -13.45 -15.63
N TRP A 221 4.57 -12.23 -15.10
CA TRP A 221 4.18 -11.05 -15.87
C TRP A 221 5.31 -10.61 -16.80
N PRO A 222 5.01 -9.77 -17.84
CA PRO A 222 6.03 -9.27 -18.75
C PRO A 222 7.20 -8.60 -18.04
N GLY A 223 8.43 -8.85 -18.54
CA GLY A 223 9.66 -8.33 -17.92
C GLY A 223 9.68 -6.80 -17.77
N GLU A 224 9.09 -6.07 -18.74
CA GLU A 224 9.03 -4.61 -18.69
C GLU A 224 8.11 -4.10 -17.55
N ALA A 225 7.02 -4.79 -17.27
CA ALA A 225 6.19 -4.48 -16.10
C ALA A 225 6.93 -4.75 -14.78
N LEU A 226 7.69 -5.86 -14.71
CA LEU A 226 8.51 -6.18 -13.54
C LEU A 226 9.65 -5.17 -13.34
N LYS A 227 10.29 -4.70 -14.40
CA LYS A 227 11.31 -3.64 -14.35
C LYS A 227 10.71 -2.32 -13.85
N ALA A 228 9.55 -1.91 -14.38
CA ALA A 228 8.84 -0.71 -13.93
C ALA A 228 8.52 -0.79 -12.43
N GLN A 229 8.02 -1.93 -11.95
CA GLN A 229 7.75 -2.14 -10.53
C GLN A 229 9.02 -2.11 -9.69
N ALA A 230 10.13 -2.67 -10.17
CA ALA A 230 11.41 -2.64 -9.45
C ALA A 230 11.91 -1.21 -9.24
N VAL A 231 11.85 -0.37 -10.28
CA VAL A 231 12.22 1.05 -10.17
C VAL A 231 11.27 1.81 -9.23
N ALA A 232 9.96 1.57 -9.34
CA ALA A 232 8.98 2.20 -8.47
C ALA A 232 9.21 1.81 -6.99
N ALA A 233 9.43 0.52 -6.71
CA ALA A 233 9.68 0.01 -5.36
C ALA A 233 10.97 0.57 -4.75
N ARG A 234 12.05 0.64 -5.53
CA ARG A 234 13.33 1.23 -5.12
C ARG A 234 13.19 2.71 -4.81
N THR A 235 12.49 3.45 -5.67
CA THR A 235 12.22 4.88 -5.49
C THR A 235 11.40 5.14 -4.23
N PHE A 236 10.34 4.37 -4.00
CA PHE A 236 9.51 4.45 -2.81
C PHE A 236 10.31 4.22 -1.53
N ALA A 237 11.14 3.18 -1.50
CA ALA A 237 11.96 2.85 -0.33
C ALA A 237 12.93 3.98 0.02
N LEU A 238 13.62 4.54 -0.97
CA LEU A 238 14.54 5.68 -0.77
C LEU A 238 13.80 6.94 -0.34
N TYR A 239 12.65 7.24 -0.93
CA TYR A 239 11.83 8.35 -0.50
C TYR A 239 11.42 8.20 0.97
N THR A 240 10.93 7.01 1.36
CA THR A 240 10.50 6.71 2.73
C THR A 240 11.65 6.83 3.72
N LYS A 241 12.83 6.30 3.38
CA LYS A 241 14.07 6.44 4.17
C LYS A 241 14.43 7.92 4.36
N ALA A 242 14.48 8.70 3.27
CA ALA A 242 14.88 10.12 3.29
C ALA A 242 13.91 10.99 4.10
N ASN A 243 12.61 10.67 4.07
CA ASN A 243 11.58 11.40 4.81
C ASN A 243 11.39 10.91 6.25
N GLY A 244 12.06 9.81 6.63
CA GLY A 244 12.06 9.30 8.00
C GLY A 244 10.67 8.90 8.49
N GLN A 245 9.86 8.25 7.68
CA GLN A 245 8.50 7.82 8.02
C GLN A 245 8.45 6.96 9.29
N HIS A 246 9.50 6.17 9.53
CA HIS A 246 9.66 5.36 10.74
C HIS A 246 10.74 5.92 11.69
N ARG A 247 10.95 7.25 11.68
CA ARG A 247 11.93 7.90 12.55
C ARG A 247 11.66 7.54 14.02
N GLY A 248 12.71 7.12 14.72
CA GLY A 248 12.62 6.69 16.12
C GLY A 248 12.29 5.21 16.34
N ARG A 249 11.96 4.46 15.26
CA ARG A 249 11.70 3.01 15.36
C ARG A 249 12.91 2.15 14.99
N GLY A 250 14.02 2.76 14.52
CA GLY A 250 15.26 2.06 14.18
C GLY A 250 15.30 1.45 12.77
N TYR A 251 14.29 1.66 11.93
CA TYR A 251 14.24 1.16 10.55
C TYR A 251 13.70 2.20 9.57
N ASP A 252 13.83 1.96 8.26
CA ASP A 252 13.46 2.88 7.18
C ASP A 252 12.08 2.56 6.59
N VAL A 253 11.78 1.27 6.40
CA VAL A 253 10.53 0.73 5.87
C VAL A 253 10.09 -0.48 6.70
N CYS A 254 8.80 -0.80 6.76
CA CYS A 254 8.33 -2.06 7.32
C CYS A 254 8.07 -3.08 6.20
N ASP A 255 7.97 -4.36 6.57
CA ASP A 255 7.77 -5.51 5.66
C ASP A 255 6.32 -5.73 5.22
N SER A 256 5.39 -4.86 5.66
CA SER A 256 3.95 -4.99 5.41
C SER A 256 3.45 -4.03 4.33
N THR A 257 2.18 -4.18 3.94
CA THR A 257 1.48 -3.31 2.99
C THR A 257 1.37 -1.84 3.43
N HIS A 258 1.75 -1.50 4.66
CA HIS A 258 1.89 -0.11 5.07
C HIS A 258 3.01 0.61 4.30
N CYS A 259 4.14 -0.09 4.04
CA CYS A 259 5.19 0.37 3.13
C CYS A 259 5.14 -0.41 1.82
N GLN A 260 5.66 -1.62 1.80
CA GLN A 260 5.68 -2.56 0.68
C GLN A 260 5.75 -3.98 1.24
N SER A 261 5.04 -4.92 0.62
CA SER A 261 5.13 -6.33 1.00
C SER A 261 6.54 -6.86 0.74
N TYR A 262 7.23 -7.34 1.79
CA TYR A 262 8.59 -7.86 1.70
C TYR A 262 8.63 -9.30 2.17
N GLY A 263 8.83 -10.23 1.25
CA GLY A 263 8.82 -11.67 1.52
C GLY A 263 10.21 -12.28 1.78
N GLY A 264 11.26 -11.46 1.81
CA GLY A 264 12.64 -11.93 1.95
C GLY A 264 13.07 -12.83 0.79
N LEU A 265 14.12 -13.63 1.03
CA LEU A 265 14.70 -14.53 0.03
C LEU A 265 13.74 -15.62 -0.45
N GLY A 266 12.83 -16.07 0.42
CA GLY A 266 11.86 -17.13 0.07
C GLY A 266 10.80 -16.72 -0.95
N ALA A 267 10.61 -15.43 -1.16
CA ALA A 267 9.70 -14.90 -2.17
C ALA A 267 10.35 -14.77 -3.55
N GLU A 268 11.67 -14.69 -3.63
CA GLU A 268 12.42 -14.41 -4.86
C GLU A 268 12.15 -15.43 -5.98
N SER A 269 12.20 -14.97 -7.22
CA SER A 269 12.18 -15.79 -8.42
C SER A 269 13.24 -15.32 -9.41
N SER A 270 13.70 -16.21 -10.31
CA SER A 270 14.74 -15.86 -11.29
C SER A 270 14.29 -14.72 -12.21
N THR A 271 13.03 -14.71 -12.66
CA THR A 271 12.51 -13.67 -13.56
C THR A 271 12.40 -12.32 -12.88
N SER A 272 11.88 -12.26 -11.64
CA SER A 272 11.83 -11.01 -10.88
C SER A 272 13.23 -10.51 -10.50
N ASN A 273 14.16 -11.42 -10.14
CA ASN A 273 15.54 -11.07 -9.85
C ASN A 273 16.27 -10.50 -11.07
N GLN A 274 16.02 -11.03 -12.27
CA GLN A 274 16.54 -10.48 -13.52
C GLN A 274 16.03 -9.05 -13.76
N ALA A 275 14.74 -8.78 -13.55
CA ALA A 275 14.17 -7.44 -13.71
C ALA A 275 14.75 -6.45 -12.70
N ALA A 276 14.87 -6.83 -11.42
CA ALA A 276 15.49 -6.01 -10.38
C ALA A 276 16.97 -5.71 -10.68
N THR A 277 17.72 -6.70 -11.16
CA THR A 277 19.14 -6.57 -11.54
C THR A 277 19.32 -5.71 -12.79
N ALA A 278 18.48 -5.87 -13.80
CA ALA A 278 18.53 -5.08 -15.03
C ALA A 278 18.29 -3.58 -14.80
N THR A 279 17.61 -3.23 -13.70
CA THR A 279 17.32 -1.85 -13.28
C THR A 279 18.09 -1.44 -12.01
N SER A 280 19.22 -2.13 -11.70
CA SER A 280 20.00 -1.88 -10.49
C SER A 280 20.38 -0.42 -10.34
N GLY A 281 20.14 0.15 -9.15
CA GLY A 281 20.41 1.54 -8.82
C GLY A 281 19.49 2.57 -9.49
N GLU A 282 18.55 2.18 -10.34
CA GLU A 282 17.71 3.12 -11.07
C GLU A 282 16.48 3.54 -10.25
N ILE A 283 16.24 4.86 -10.21
CA ILE A 283 15.14 5.50 -9.49
C ILE A 283 14.50 6.61 -10.32
N MET A 284 13.29 6.99 -9.93
CA MET A 284 12.62 8.20 -10.43
C MET A 284 12.91 9.39 -9.53
N GLN A 285 13.25 10.53 -10.17
CA GLN A 285 13.49 11.80 -9.50
C GLN A 285 12.61 12.89 -10.08
N TYR A 286 12.26 13.86 -9.24
CA TYR A 286 11.65 15.11 -9.64
C TYR A 286 12.45 16.24 -8.97
N ASN A 287 12.97 17.18 -9.75
CA ASN A 287 13.87 18.24 -9.27
C ASN A 287 15.07 17.69 -8.46
N GLY A 288 15.69 16.60 -8.94
CA GLY A 288 16.89 15.99 -8.35
C GLY A 288 16.67 15.21 -7.05
N ARG A 289 15.41 14.96 -6.65
CA ARG A 289 15.06 14.20 -5.44
C ARG A 289 14.19 13.00 -5.80
N ALA A 290 14.42 11.87 -5.12
CA ALA A 290 13.54 10.71 -5.25
C ALA A 290 12.08 11.12 -4.99
N ILE A 291 11.16 10.67 -5.83
CA ILE A 291 9.74 10.95 -5.68
C ILE A 291 9.07 10.01 -4.68
N TYR A 292 7.94 10.44 -4.11
CA TYR A 292 7.00 9.48 -3.55
C TYR A 292 6.36 8.70 -4.69
N ALA A 293 6.70 7.43 -4.83
CA ALA A 293 6.32 6.58 -5.97
C ALA A 293 5.30 5.51 -5.55
N PRO A 294 4.04 5.87 -5.21
CA PRO A 294 3.02 4.90 -4.86
C PRO A 294 2.58 4.11 -6.08
N PHE A 295 2.12 2.88 -5.85
CA PHE A 295 1.54 2.03 -6.87
C PHE A 295 0.35 1.26 -6.28
N HIS A 296 -0.49 0.71 -7.13
CA HIS A 296 -1.71 0.00 -6.72
C HIS A 296 -2.07 -1.08 -7.74
N ALA A 297 -2.93 -2.04 -7.35
CA ALA A 297 -3.21 -3.19 -8.20
C ALA A 297 -3.91 -2.80 -9.53
N SER A 298 -5.00 -2.04 -9.49
CA SER A 298 -5.87 -1.79 -10.66
C SER A 298 -6.54 -0.42 -10.50
N SER A 299 -6.44 0.43 -11.52
CA SER A 299 -6.98 1.80 -11.49
C SER A 299 -8.49 1.87 -11.65
N GLY A 300 -9.08 0.91 -12.39
CA GLY A 300 -10.48 0.95 -12.81
C GLY A 300 -10.71 1.82 -14.06
N GLY A 301 -9.66 2.10 -14.86
CA GLY A 301 -9.71 2.87 -16.11
C GLY A 301 -9.02 4.23 -16.07
N ALA A 302 -8.70 4.75 -14.86
CA ALA A 302 -7.91 5.98 -14.71
C ALA A 302 -7.26 6.06 -13.33
N THR A 303 -6.03 6.58 -13.27
CA THR A 303 -5.37 6.94 -12.01
C THR A 303 -5.93 8.25 -11.45
N GLU A 304 -5.48 8.67 -10.27
CA GLU A 304 -6.03 9.84 -9.57
C GLU A 304 -4.99 10.93 -9.36
N ASN A 305 -5.43 12.16 -9.14
CA ASN A 305 -4.57 13.24 -8.66
C ASN A 305 -4.31 13.09 -7.15
N SER A 306 -3.10 13.40 -6.72
CA SER A 306 -2.69 13.25 -5.31
C SER A 306 -3.53 14.07 -4.33
N GLU A 307 -3.93 15.29 -4.71
CA GLU A 307 -4.76 16.16 -3.87
C GLU A 307 -6.18 15.65 -3.67
N ASP A 308 -6.72 14.88 -4.63
CA ASP A 308 -8.06 14.33 -4.58
C ASP A 308 -8.16 13.13 -3.61
N VAL A 309 -7.03 12.46 -3.33
CA VAL A 309 -6.97 11.31 -2.40
C VAL A 309 -6.37 11.68 -1.05
N TRP A 310 -5.22 12.38 -1.06
CA TRP A 310 -4.44 12.69 0.15
C TRP A 310 -4.44 14.16 0.53
N GLY A 311 -5.14 15.02 -0.24
CA GLY A 311 -5.26 16.44 0.06
C GLY A 311 -4.01 17.28 -0.22
N THR A 312 -2.94 16.69 -0.78
CA THR A 312 -1.68 17.35 -1.08
C THR A 312 -1.35 17.24 -2.56
N TYR A 313 -1.13 18.38 -3.22
CA TYR A 313 -0.72 18.42 -4.61
C TYR A 313 0.73 17.98 -4.78
N LEU A 314 0.96 16.90 -5.53
CA LEU A 314 2.26 16.44 -5.98
C LEU A 314 2.31 16.51 -7.51
N PRO A 315 3.22 17.31 -8.10
CA PRO A 315 3.21 17.60 -9.55
C PRO A 315 3.41 16.36 -10.43
N TYR A 316 4.03 15.32 -9.89
CA TYR A 316 4.32 14.07 -10.57
C TYR A 316 3.26 12.97 -10.35
N LEU A 317 2.24 13.19 -9.52
CA LEU A 317 1.11 12.27 -9.30
C LEU A 317 -0.16 12.88 -9.86
N ARG A 318 -0.34 12.72 -11.18
CA ARG A 318 -1.48 13.23 -11.94
C ARG A 318 -2.33 12.09 -12.47
N SER A 319 -3.62 12.37 -12.63
CA SER A 319 -4.55 11.42 -13.25
C SER A 319 -4.17 11.17 -14.70
N VAL A 320 -4.03 9.90 -15.07
CA VAL A 320 -3.83 9.43 -16.44
C VAL A 320 -4.82 8.34 -16.77
N LYS A 321 -5.18 8.20 -18.06
CA LYS A 321 -5.97 7.08 -18.55
C LYS A 321 -5.17 5.79 -18.40
N ASP A 322 -5.86 4.70 -18.12
CA ASP A 322 -5.25 3.40 -17.87
C ASP A 322 -6.10 2.28 -18.48
N ASP A 323 -5.47 1.32 -19.14
CA ASP A 323 -6.15 0.13 -19.63
C ASP A 323 -5.83 -1.06 -18.71
N ASP A 324 -6.59 -1.17 -17.64
CA ASP A 324 -6.57 -2.31 -16.74
C ASP A 324 -7.77 -3.25 -16.95
N SER A 325 -8.40 -3.22 -18.13
CA SER A 325 -9.63 -3.97 -18.46
C SER A 325 -9.49 -5.49 -18.28
N LYS A 326 -8.26 -6.03 -18.41
CA LYS A 326 -7.93 -7.44 -18.14
C LYS A 326 -7.73 -7.76 -16.65
N SER A 327 -7.82 -6.77 -15.76
CA SER A 327 -7.73 -6.97 -14.32
C SER A 327 -8.97 -7.71 -13.79
N PRO A 328 -8.82 -8.72 -12.94
CA PRO A 328 -9.98 -9.34 -12.25
C PRO A 328 -10.65 -8.38 -11.27
N TYR A 329 -10.05 -7.22 -11.04
CA TYR A 329 -10.56 -6.17 -10.18
C TYR A 329 -11.12 -4.97 -10.96
N HIS A 330 -11.11 -5.02 -12.30
CA HIS A 330 -11.60 -3.93 -13.12
C HIS A 330 -13.07 -3.61 -12.81
N ASN A 331 -13.89 -4.66 -12.63
CA ASN A 331 -15.28 -4.55 -12.17
C ASN A 331 -15.51 -5.47 -10.98
N TRP A 332 -16.23 -4.97 -9.96
CA TRP A 332 -16.60 -5.76 -8.80
C TRP A 332 -17.89 -5.25 -8.16
N SER A 333 -18.57 -6.12 -7.42
CA SER A 333 -19.76 -5.79 -6.65
C SER A 333 -19.69 -6.46 -5.29
N VAL A 334 -20.16 -5.77 -4.26
CA VAL A 334 -20.30 -6.32 -2.91
C VAL A 334 -21.63 -5.88 -2.29
N ARG A 335 -22.32 -6.83 -1.67
CA ARG A 335 -23.62 -6.64 -1.04
C ARG A 335 -23.50 -6.73 0.48
N PHE A 336 -24.03 -5.75 1.18
CA PHE A 336 -24.17 -5.73 2.63
C PHE A 336 -25.65 -5.70 3.00
N THR A 337 -26.07 -6.48 3.99
CA THR A 337 -27.36 -6.25 4.65
C THR A 337 -27.32 -4.93 5.41
N VAL A 338 -28.46 -4.31 5.64
CA VAL A 338 -28.54 -3.08 6.46
C VAL A 338 -27.88 -3.27 7.83
N ALA A 339 -28.14 -4.40 8.48
CA ALA A 339 -27.51 -4.72 9.78
C ALA A 339 -25.97 -4.77 9.74
N GLN A 340 -25.39 -5.26 8.63
CA GLN A 340 -23.92 -5.23 8.44
C GLN A 340 -23.41 -3.80 8.26
N VAL A 341 -24.10 -2.97 7.48
CA VAL A 341 -23.74 -1.55 7.30
C VAL A 341 -23.79 -0.82 8.64
N GLU A 342 -24.86 -0.95 9.40
CA GLU A 342 -25.04 -0.33 10.71
C GLU A 342 -23.97 -0.81 11.70
N LYS A 343 -23.66 -2.11 11.73
CA LYS A 343 -22.58 -2.68 12.56
C LYS A 343 -21.22 -2.08 12.23
N LEU A 344 -20.88 -1.97 10.96
CA LEU A 344 -19.59 -1.41 10.52
C LEU A 344 -19.48 0.09 10.84
N LEU A 345 -20.55 0.86 10.62
CA LEU A 345 -20.59 2.27 11.00
C LEU A 345 -20.46 2.47 12.52
N ASN A 346 -21.16 1.66 13.32
CA ASN A 346 -21.07 1.71 14.78
C ASN A 346 -19.65 1.36 15.27
N ALA A 347 -19.04 0.31 14.73
CA ALA A 347 -17.65 -0.08 15.06
C ALA A 347 -16.65 1.04 14.74
N ALA A 348 -16.92 1.84 13.72
CA ALA A 348 -16.10 3.01 13.35
C ALA A 348 -16.47 4.28 14.10
N SER A 349 -17.37 4.25 15.11
CA SER A 349 -17.93 5.41 15.81
C SER A 349 -18.60 6.43 14.87
N LYS A 350 -19.25 5.91 13.82
CA LYS A 350 -19.96 6.68 12.77
C LYS A 350 -21.44 6.23 12.65
N GLY A 351 -21.98 5.62 13.69
CA GLY A 351 -23.35 5.11 13.73
C GLY A 351 -24.41 6.19 13.48
N VAL A 352 -25.45 5.83 12.76
CA VAL A 352 -26.59 6.71 12.40
C VAL A 352 -27.93 6.15 12.89
N GLY A 353 -27.92 5.09 13.68
CA GLY A 353 -29.12 4.33 14.03
C GLY A 353 -29.60 3.48 12.85
N THR A 354 -30.90 3.30 12.69
CA THR A 354 -31.48 2.56 11.56
C THR A 354 -31.29 3.34 10.26
N LEU A 355 -30.64 2.71 9.26
CA LEU A 355 -30.32 3.34 7.98
C LEU A 355 -31.57 3.65 7.17
N LYS A 356 -31.70 4.91 6.75
CA LYS A 356 -32.83 5.42 5.93
C LYS A 356 -32.43 5.68 4.48
N SER A 357 -31.22 6.21 4.25
CA SER A 357 -30.71 6.47 2.91
C SER A 357 -29.21 6.51 2.86
N ILE A 358 -28.68 6.30 1.65
CA ILE A 358 -27.27 6.44 1.33
C ILE A 358 -27.14 7.17 -0.01
N SER A 359 -26.23 8.12 -0.10
CA SER A 359 -25.96 8.91 -1.32
C SER A 359 -24.50 9.24 -1.44
N MET A 360 -24.06 9.62 -2.65
CA MET A 360 -22.74 10.18 -2.88
C MET A 360 -22.82 11.70 -2.77
N GLU A 361 -21.84 12.28 -2.08
CA GLU A 361 -21.85 13.71 -1.77
C GLU A 361 -20.51 14.36 -2.11
N PRO A 362 -20.48 15.62 -2.54
CA PRO A 362 -19.27 16.43 -2.47
C PRO A 362 -18.87 16.63 -1.01
N ILE A 363 -17.56 16.80 -0.76
CA ILE A 363 -17.06 17.10 0.58
C ILE A 363 -16.59 18.55 0.61
N ALA A 364 -16.96 19.29 1.63
CA ALA A 364 -16.61 20.71 1.79
C ALA A 364 -15.09 20.98 1.71
N SER A 365 -14.26 20.02 2.08
CA SER A 365 -12.80 20.13 1.99
C SER A 365 -12.23 19.98 0.57
N SER A 366 -12.99 19.44 -0.39
CA SER A 366 -12.51 19.15 -1.75
C SER A 366 -12.61 20.34 -2.71
N GLN A 367 -13.22 21.46 -2.33
CA GLN A 367 -13.56 22.58 -3.23
C GLN A 367 -14.34 22.15 -4.49
N SER A 368 -14.85 20.93 -4.52
CA SER A 368 -15.60 20.38 -5.64
C SER A 368 -17.11 20.50 -5.39
N VAL A 369 -17.81 20.92 -6.40
CA VAL A 369 -19.30 20.93 -6.41
C VAL A 369 -19.86 19.57 -6.87
N THR A 370 -19.02 18.65 -7.28
CA THR A 370 -19.40 17.31 -7.72
C THR A 370 -19.12 16.26 -6.66
N ALA A 371 -19.89 15.18 -6.65
CA ALA A 371 -19.69 14.05 -5.74
C ALA A 371 -18.51 13.16 -6.15
N ARG A 372 -17.89 13.41 -7.31
CA ARG A 372 -16.81 12.58 -7.88
C ARG A 372 -15.60 13.40 -8.29
N THR A 373 -14.43 12.79 -8.16
CA THR A 373 -13.19 13.28 -8.73
C THR A 373 -13.23 13.20 -10.28
N PRO A 374 -12.32 13.86 -10.99
CA PRO A 374 -12.20 13.74 -12.44
C PRO A 374 -12.00 12.30 -12.93
N SER A 375 -11.36 11.44 -12.14
CA SER A 375 -11.15 10.02 -12.46
C SER A 375 -12.38 9.14 -12.18
N GLY A 376 -13.41 9.67 -11.52
CA GLY A 376 -14.65 8.96 -11.20
C GLY A 376 -14.75 8.40 -9.78
N ARG A 377 -13.73 8.56 -8.93
CA ARG A 377 -13.78 8.18 -7.52
C ARG A 377 -14.70 9.10 -6.74
N VAL A 378 -15.34 8.59 -5.69
CA VAL A 378 -16.25 9.40 -4.87
C VAL A 378 -15.47 10.23 -3.85
N TYR A 379 -15.83 11.52 -3.73
CA TYR A 379 -15.33 12.35 -2.64
C TYR A 379 -15.92 11.91 -1.32
N GLY A 380 -17.24 11.70 -1.26
CA GLY A 380 -17.95 11.33 -0.04
C GLY A 380 -19.12 10.39 -0.25
N VAL A 381 -19.40 9.64 0.81
CA VAL A 381 -20.59 8.79 0.93
C VAL A 381 -21.35 9.22 2.19
N LYS A 382 -22.59 9.66 2.02
CA LYS A 382 -23.48 10.11 3.08
C LYS A 382 -24.42 9.01 3.50
N PHE A 383 -24.49 8.74 4.79
CA PHE A 383 -25.39 7.81 5.42
C PHE A 383 -26.36 8.60 6.30
N VAL A 384 -27.66 8.43 6.10
CA VAL A 384 -28.72 9.06 6.89
C VAL A 384 -29.49 7.97 7.62
N GLY A 385 -29.68 8.13 8.90
CA GLY A 385 -30.42 7.18 9.73
C GLY A 385 -31.35 7.85 10.73
N THR A 386 -31.86 7.07 11.68
CA THR A 386 -32.82 7.52 12.68
C THR A 386 -32.25 8.45 13.74
N THR A 387 -30.95 8.31 14.05
CA THR A 387 -30.28 9.08 15.10
C THR A 387 -29.34 10.16 14.57
N GLY A 388 -29.15 10.25 13.23
CA GLY A 388 -28.28 11.26 12.66
C GLY A 388 -27.85 10.99 11.24
N THR A 389 -26.85 11.76 10.83
CA THR A 389 -26.23 11.68 9.50
C THR A 389 -24.72 11.65 9.66
N THR A 390 -24.02 10.81 8.88
CA THR A 390 -22.58 10.81 8.77
C THR A 390 -22.15 10.86 7.30
N ILE A 391 -21.07 11.59 7.01
CA ILE A 391 -20.43 11.62 5.69
C ILE A 391 -19.02 11.08 5.86
N LEU A 392 -18.69 10.05 5.10
CA LEU A 392 -17.36 9.46 5.05
C LEU A 392 -16.69 9.90 3.74
N THR A 393 -15.38 10.20 3.78
CA THR A 393 -14.61 10.32 2.54
C THR A 393 -14.65 8.99 1.78
N GLY A 394 -14.50 9.02 0.46
CA GLY A 394 -14.46 7.79 -0.36
C GLY A 394 -13.43 6.79 0.16
N GLU A 395 -12.24 7.27 0.53
CA GLU A 395 -11.18 6.42 1.11
C GLU A 395 -11.56 5.87 2.49
N LYS A 396 -12.22 6.68 3.35
CA LYS A 396 -12.71 6.19 4.65
C LYS A 396 -13.84 5.17 4.50
N ALA A 397 -14.73 5.37 3.54
CA ALA A 397 -15.76 4.38 3.20
C ALA A 397 -15.10 3.08 2.71
N ARG A 398 -14.08 3.17 1.82
CA ARG A 398 -13.31 2.02 1.37
C ARG A 398 -12.73 1.22 2.54
N GLN A 399 -12.11 1.89 3.51
CA GLN A 399 -11.53 1.25 4.70
C GLN A 399 -12.59 0.58 5.59
N ILE A 400 -13.66 1.30 5.94
CA ILE A 400 -14.70 0.80 6.87
C ILE A 400 -15.45 -0.39 6.30
N PHE A 401 -15.79 -0.35 5.01
CA PHE A 401 -16.55 -1.42 4.34
C PHE A 401 -15.65 -2.46 3.65
N GLY A 402 -14.32 -2.32 3.72
CA GLY A 402 -13.40 -3.23 3.05
C GLY A 402 -13.58 -3.27 1.52
N LEU A 403 -13.90 -2.13 0.91
CA LEU A 403 -14.09 -2.03 -0.53
C LEU A 403 -12.73 -2.04 -1.24
N LYS A 404 -12.70 -2.52 -2.49
CA LYS A 404 -11.45 -2.59 -3.24
C LYS A 404 -10.91 -1.20 -3.61
N SER A 405 -11.79 -0.25 -3.95
CA SER A 405 -11.43 1.12 -4.31
C SER A 405 -12.48 2.12 -3.83
N ALA A 406 -12.22 3.41 -4.01
CA ALA A 406 -13.20 4.47 -3.85
C ALA A 406 -13.93 4.83 -5.16
N MET A 407 -13.66 4.14 -6.28
CA MET A 407 -14.38 4.29 -7.53
C MET A 407 -15.62 3.40 -7.49
N ILE A 408 -16.69 3.92 -6.85
CA ILE A 408 -17.90 3.15 -6.52
C ILE A 408 -19.16 3.85 -6.98
N SER A 409 -20.20 3.07 -7.21
CA SER A 409 -21.60 3.47 -7.19
C SER A 409 -22.36 2.71 -6.11
N VAL A 410 -23.47 3.29 -5.63
CA VAL A 410 -24.26 2.70 -4.55
C VAL A 410 -25.69 2.54 -5.03
N ARG A 411 -26.24 1.35 -4.83
CA ARG A 411 -27.66 1.07 -5.01
C ARG A 411 -28.22 0.36 -3.78
N THR A 412 -29.51 0.51 -3.53
CA THR A 412 -30.20 -0.12 -2.40
C THR A 412 -31.25 -1.08 -2.89
N GLU A 413 -31.32 -2.23 -2.24
CA GLU A 413 -32.47 -3.14 -2.36
C GLU A 413 -33.52 -2.78 -1.31
N LYS A 414 -34.78 -2.79 -1.69
CA LYS A 414 -35.90 -2.45 -0.82
C LYS A 414 -36.61 -3.71 -0.34
N LYS A 415 -36.99 -3.73 0.91
CA LYS A 415 -37.79 -4.81 1.47
C LYS A 415 -39.20 -4.75 0.94
N LEU A 416 -39.63 -5.78 0.21
CA LEU A 416 -41.02 -5.94 -0.20
C LEU A 416 -41.80 -6.57 0.98
N VAL A 417 -42.82 -5.89 1.46
CA VAL A 417 -43.72 -6.46 2.46
C VAL A 417 -45.03 -6.79 1.73
N LEU A 418 -45.36 -8.04 1.70
CA LEU A 418 -46.69 -8.48 1.26
C LEU A 418 -47.74 -7.99 2.26
N PRO A 419 -48.89 -7.49 1.80
CA PRO A 419 -49.95 -7.10 2.70
C PRO A 419 -50.34 -8.31 3.57
N THR A 420 -50.31 -8.13 4.89
CA THR A 420 -50.88 -9.12 5.80
C THR A 420 -52.35 -9.23 5.45
N SER A 421 -52.81 -10.40 5.02
CA SER A 421 -54.22 -10.68 4.81
C SER A 421 -54.95 -10.37 6.11
N ASN A 422 -55.71 -9.27 6.14
CA ASN A 422 -56.61 -9.01 7.22
C ASN A 422 -57.60 -10.18 7.26
N LYS A 423 -57.48 -11.04 8.27
CA LYS A 423 -58.49 -12.01 8.60
C LYS A 423 -59.78 -11.22 8.85
N PRO A 424 -60.88 -11.46 8.14
CA PRO A 424 -62.12 -10.70 8.39
C PRO A 424 -62.54 -10.94 9.84
N ALA A 425 -62.86 -9.86 10.54
CA ALA A 425 -63.43 -9.91 11.86
C ALA A 425 -64.66 -10.83 11.82
N SER A 426 -64.71 -11.83 12.66
CA SER A 426 -65.85 -12.71 12.83
C SER A 426 -67.02 -11.90 13.38
N ASP A 427 -67.94 -11.51 12.52
CA ASP A 427 -69.24 -10.97 12.91
C ASP A 427 -70.07 -12.08 13.54
N LYS A 428 -70.33 -11.99 14.85
CA LYS A 428 -71.25 -12.85 15.59
C LYS A 428 -72.67 -12.30 15.36
N GLY A 429 -73.22 -12.68 14.25
CA GLY A 429 -74.69 -12.45 13.99
C GLY A 429 -75.38 -13.79 13.92
N ASN A 430 -76.21 -14.04 14.95
CA ASN A 430 -77.07 -15.18 15.15
C ASN A 430 -78.35 -15.04 14.25
N THR A 431 -78.63 -15.98 13.35
CA THR A 431 -79.99 -16.35 12.95
C THR A 431 -80.01 -17.75 12.30
N LYS A 432 -80.93 -18.53 12.84
CA LYS A 432 -81.39 -19.85 12.35
C LYS A 432 -82.15 -19.72 11.06
N SER A 433 -81.94 -20.58 10.07
CA SER A 433 -83.04 -21.26 9.37
C SER A 433 -82.53 -22.22 8.34
N ASN A 434 -83.21 -23.37 8.31
CA ASN A 434 -83.11 -24.56 7.46
C ASN A 434 -83.17 -24.26 5.94
N THR A 435 -82.42 -24.98 5.12
CA THR A 435 -82.95 -26.04 4.19
C THR A 435 -81.87 -26.55 3.29
N ALA A 436 -81.89 -27.85 3.09
CA ALA A 436 -80.95 -28.60 2.25
C ALA A 436 -81.22 -28.33 0.74
N SER A 437 -80.10 -28.22 0.00
CA SER A 437 -80.09 -28.65 -1.40
C SER A 437 -78.66 -29.05 -1.82
N LYS A 438 -78.58 -30.28 -2.30
CA LYS A 438 -77.40 -30.86 -2.89
C LYS A 438 -77.16 -30.24 -4.27
N ASN A 439 -76.02 -29.62 -4.49
CA ASN A 439 -75.45 -29.56 -5.83
C ASN A 439 -73.93 -29.58 -5.75
N LYS A 440 -73.34 -30.60 -6.37
CA LYS A 440 -71.92 -30.76 -6.65
C LYS A 440 -71.54 -29.79 -7.78
N GLY A 441 -70.83 -28.74 -7.44
CA GLY A 441 -70.16 -27.84 -8.40
C GLY A 441 -68.66 -27.79 -8.10
N LYS A 442 -67.89 -28.25 -9.03
CA LYS A 442 -66.43 -28.19 -9.05
C LYS A 442 -66.02 -26.70 -9.01
N LEU A 443 -65.35 -26.26 -7.94
CA LEU A 443 -64.78 -24.91 -7.87
C LEU A 443 -63.41 -24.96 -8.50
N ASP A 444 -63.29 -24.49 -9.73
CA ASP A 444 -62.04 -24.06 -10.32
C ASP A 444 -61.56 -22.79 -9.55
N LYS A 445 -60.46 -22.97 -8.75
CA LYS A 445 -59.77 -21.85 -8.16
C LYS A 445 -58.94 -21.17 -9.24
N GLN A 446 -59.45 -20.17 -9.88
CA GLN A 446 -58.63 -19.26 -10.64
C GLN A 446 -57.71 -18.48 -9.68
N PRO A 447 -56.43 -18.28 -10.01
CA PRO A 447 -55.54 -17.46 -9.22
C PRO A 447 -56.01 -15.99 -9.36
N VAL A 448 -56.30 -15.37 -8.22
CA VAL A 448 -56.57 -13.93 -8.17
C VAL A 448 -55.34 -13.18 -8.62
N ALA A 449 -55.40 -12.53 -9.77
CA ALA A 449 -54.35 -11.65 -10.25
C ALA A 449 -54.16 -10.51 -9.24
N MET A 450 -53.01 -10.51 -8.55
CA MET A 450 -52.64 -9.38 -7.69
C MET A 450 -52.36 -8.18 -8.59
N THR A 451 -53.16 -7.12 -8.47
CA THR A 451 -52.87 -5.84 -9.10
C THR A 451 -51.71 -5.17 -8.38
N GLY A 452 -50.76 -4.62 -9.13
CA GLY A 452 -49.45 -4.15 -8.62
C GLY A 452 -49.43 -3.01 -7.59
N ASN A 453 -50.60 -2.69 -6.98
CA ASN A 453 -50.74 -1.62 -6.00
C ASN A 453 -50.70 -2.06 -4.53
N ASP A 454 -50.63 -3.38 -4.23
CA ASP A 454 -50.72 -3.87 -2.86
C ASP A 454 -49.36 -4.14 -2.18
N MET A 455 -48.25 -3.96 -2.88
CA MET A 455 -46.90 -4.12 -2.29
C MET A 455 -46.42 -2.84 -1.63
N ARG A 456 -46.35 -2.83 -0.30
CA ARG A 456 -45.73 -1.72 0.46
C ARG A 456 -44.24 -1.94 0.57
N VAL A 457 -43.47 -0.89 0.23
CA VAL A 457 -42.02 -0.87 0.39
C VAL A 457 -41.71 -0.39 1.80
N SER A 458 -41.10 -1.24 2.64
CA SER A 458 -40.74 -0.89 4.02
C SER A 458 -39.20 -0.90 4.18
N GLY A 459 -38.56 0.24 3.93
CA GLY A 459 -37.17 0.44 4.24
C GLY A 459 -36.18 -0.22 3.26
N ILE A 460 -34.90 -0.08 3.57
CA ILE A 460 -33.78 -0.68 2.83
C ILE A 460 -33.54 -2.08 3.39
N GLU A 461 -33.37 -3.09 2.54
CA GLU A 461 -32.97 -4.45 2.91
C GLU A 461 -31.47 -4.65 2.81
N ALA A 462 -30.87 -4.14 1.73
CA ALA A 462 -29.45 -4.24 1.47
C ALA A 462 -28.90 -3.00 0.75
N VAL A 463 -27.60 -2.81 0.92
CA VAL A 463 -26.77 -1.83 0.21
C VAL A 463 -25.78 -2.57 -0.67
N ILE A 464 -25.69 -2.21 -1.93
CA ILE A 464 -24.78 -2.80 -2.90
C ILE A 464 -23.84 -1.70 -3.35
N PHE A 465 -22.54 -1.98 -3.24
CA PHE A 465 -21.47 -1.19 -3.81
C PHE A 465 -20.98 -1.88 -5.08
N ASP A 466 -21.18 -1.25 -6.21
CA ASP A 466 -20.61 -1.63 -7.50
C ASP A 466 -19.40 -0.74 -7.74
N GLY A 467 -18.24 -1.32 -8.05
CA GLY A 467 -17.01 -0.54 -8.12
C GLY A 467 -16.04 -1.01 -9.18
N HIS A 468 -15.01 -0.20 -9.38
CA HIS A 468 -13.95 -0.40 -10.38
C HIS A 468 -12.58 -0.25 -9.74
N GLY A 469 -11.62 -1.11 -10.15
CA GLY A 469 -10.25 -1.05 -9.69
C GLY A 469 -10.02 -1.59 -8.27
N PHE A 470 -8.73 -1.63 -7.87
CA PHE A 470 -8.30 -2.06 -6.55
C PHE A 470 -7.08 -1.24 -6.09
N GLY A 471 -7.23 -0.51 -4.99
CA GLY A 471 -6.24 0.36 -4.38
C GLY A 471 -6.65 1.82 -4.34
N HIS A 472 -5.71 2.67 -3.93
CA HIS A 472 -5.92 4.13 -3.79
C HIS A 472 -5.98 4.90 -5.11
N GLY A 473 -5.47 4.32 -6.21
CA GLY A 473 -5.52 4.92 -7.55
C GLY A 473 -4.39 5.89 -7.86
N LEU A 474 -3.43 6.13 -6.99
CA LEU A 474 -2.31 7.05 -7.23
C LEU A 474 -1.09 6.34 -7.81
N GLY A 475 -0.40 7.00 -8.74
CA GLY A 475 0.80 6.50 -9.39
C GLY A 475 0.53 5.28 -10.28
N MET A 476 1.45 4.31 -10.32
CA MET A 476 1.40 3.20 -11.26
C MET A 476 0.32 2.16 -10.93
N SER A 477 -0.53 1.85 -11.90
CA SER A 477 -1.44 0.70 -11.88
C SER A 477 -0.67 -0.54 -12.31
N GLN A 478 -0.63 -1.58 -11.47
CA GLN A 478 0.12 -2.80 -11.77
C GLN A 478 -0.47 -3.55 -12.98
N TYR A 479 -1.81 -3.69 -13.06
CA TYR A 479 -2.46 -4.30 -14.22
C TYR A 479 -2.38 -3.42 -15.48
N GLY A 480 -2.37 -2.09 -15.34
CA GLY A 480 -2.14 -1.19 -16.45
C GLY A 480 -0.70 -1.27 -16.97
N ALA A 481 0.30 -1.28 -16.06
CA ALA A 481 1.70 -1.53 -16.44
C ALA A 481 1.88 -2.86 -17.16
N LYS A 482 1.16 -3.92 -16.72
CA LYS A 482 1.13 -5.21 -17.42
C LYS A 482 0.58 -5.07 -18.83
N ALA A 483 -0.56 -4.38 -19.00
CA ALA A 483 -1.17 -4.17 -20.30
C ALA A 483 -0.28 -3.36 -21.25
N MET A 484 0.37 -2.30 -20.74
CA MET A 484 1.34 -1.52 -21.52
C MET A 484 2.54 -2.36 -21.95
N ALA A 485 3.08 -3.20 -21.07
CA ALA A 485 4.18 -4.10 -21.40
C ALA A 485 3.76 -5.17 -22.41
N GLU A 486 2.55 -5.72 -22.31
CA GLU A 486 1.97 -6.63 -23.31
C GLU A 486 1.79 -5.95 -24.68
N ALA A 487 1.55 -4.64 -24.71
CA ALA A 487 1.49 -3.82 -25.92
C ALA A 487 2.87 -3.40 -26.46
N GLY A 488 3.97 -3.85 -25.84
CA GLY A 488 5.35 -3.61 -26.29
C GLY A 488 6.00 -2.34 -25.75
N ASN A 489 5.39 -1.67 -24.75
CA ASN A 489 6.03 -0.52 -24.12
C ASN A 489 7.17 -0.97 -23.19
N SER A 490 8.27 -0.22 -23.23
CA SER A 490 9.40 -0.40 -22.30
C SER A 490 9.08 0.13 -20.90
N TYR A 491 9.83 -0.33 -19.89
CA TYR A 491 9.58 0.04 -18.48
C TYR A 491 9.71 1.54 -18.22
N ASP A 492 10.60 2.23 -18.90
CA ASP A 492 10.76 3.68 -18.82
C ASP A 492 9.53 4.41 -19.39
N ALA A 493 9.00 3.98 -20.53
CA ALA A 493 7.75 4.50 -21.09
C ALA A 493 6.57 4.26 -20.12
N ILE A 494 6.49 3.09 -19.48
CA ILE A 494 5.48 2.77 -18.46
C ILE A 494 5.59 3.75 -17.29
N LEU A 495 6.80 3.93 -16.74
CA LEU A 495 7.01 4.83 -15.60
C LEU A 495 6.68 6.28 -15.91
N LEU A 496 7.13 6.79 -17.09
CA LEU A 496 6.85 8.16 -17.53
C LEU A 496 5.37 8.41 -17.81
N HIS A 497 4.60 7.36 -18.15
CA HIS A 497 3.14 7.46 -18.28
C HIS A 497 2.47 7.74 -16.93
N TYR A 498 2.86 7.03 -15.85
CA TYR A 498 2.20 7.14 -14.54
C TYR A 498 2.76 8.24 -13.64
N TYR A 499 4.02 8.63 -13.84
CA TYR A 499 4.70 9.64 -13.01
C TYR A 499 5.13 10.81 -13.90
N THR A 500 4.32 11.86 -13.89
CA THR A 500 4.44 13.02 -14.80
C THR A 500 5.72 13.81 -14.55
N GLY A 501 6.53 14.04 -15.58
CA GLY A 501 7.67 14.95 -15.53
C GLY A 501 8.82 14.50 -14.64
N VAL A 502 8.95 13.20 -14.41
CA VAL A 502 10.08 12.62 -13.67
C VAL A 502 11.23 12.28 -14.60
N ASP A 503 12.44 12.26 -14.03
CA ASP A 503 13.66 11.74 -14.67
C ASP A 503 13.99 10.37 -14.09
N LEU A 504 14.39 9.42 -14.94
CA LEU A 504 15.01 8.17 -14.52
C LEU A 504 16.51 8.40 -14.32
N ARG A 505 17.04 8.02 -13.16
CA ARG A 505 18.44 8.23 -12.79
C ARG A 505 19.02 7.01 -12.10
N LYS A 506 20.21 6.63 -12.52
CA LYS A 506 21.02 5.63 -11.83
C LYS A 506 21.83 6.33 -10.74
N ILE A 507 21.75 5.83 -9.50
CA ILE A 507 22.36 6.46 -8.32
C ILE A 507 23.64 5.76 -7.83
N TYR A 508 23.91 4.55 -8.33
CA TYR A 508 25.16 3.80 -8.16
C TYR A 508 25.41 2.84 -9.32
#